data_440e512e2a6e0da027f9fb43a7200162
#
_entry.id   440e512e2a6e0da027f9fb43a7200162
#
_cell.length_a   1.000
_cell.length_b   1.000
_cell.length_c   1.000
_cell.angle_alpha   90.00
_cell.angle_beta   90.00
_cell.angle_gamma   90.00
#
_symmetry.space_group_name_H-M   'P 1'
#
loop_
_entity.id
_entity.type
_entity.pdbx_description
1 polymer ?
#
loop_
_entity_poly.entity_id
_entity_poly.type
_entity_poly.pdbx_seq_one_letter_code
_entity_poly.pdbx_strand_id
1 'polypeptide(L)'
;MENIWNEMYSAAKAVLDPRKISDIVEAGGVAAAIEAGSGKLYTGVCVDCACTLGICAERNASFNMITNGENKIKRVIAIGSDGKAMSPCGACRELMAQFMPDEYRNIEIMIDYENERIVTLGDLTPEWWI
;
A
#
# COMPACT_ATOMS: atom_id res chain seq x y z
N MET A 1 -10.68 -10.98 -13.45
CA MET A 1 -9.77 -10.01 -12.82
C MET A 1 -8.41 -10.08 -13.49
N GLU A 2 -7.74 -8.94 -13.65
CA GLU A 2 -6.41 -8.93 -14.26
C GLU A 2 -5.41 -9.73 -13.42
N ASN A 3 -4.49 -10.43 -14.08
CA ASN A 3 -3.45 -11.23 -13.41
C ASN A 3 -2.59 -10.39 -12.46
N ILE A 4 -2.37 -9.12 -12.77
CA ILE A 4 -1.55 -8.25 -11.92
C ILE A 4 -2.11 -8.15 -10.50
N TRP A 5 -3.42 -8.07 -10.33
CA TRP A 5 -4.03 -8.00 -9.01
C TRP A 5 -3.83 -9.30 -8.22
N ASN A 6 -3.88 -10.44 -8.90
CA ASN A 6 -3.59 -11.73 -8.26
C ASN A 6 -2.12 -11.83 -7.85
N GLU A 7 -1.21 -11.36 -8.69
CA GLU A 7 0.21 -11.30 -8.36
C GLU A 7 0.47 -10.38 -7.17
N MET A 8 -0.16 -9.22 -7.16
CA MET A 8 -0.02 -8.25 -6.07
C MET A 8 -0.59 -8.78 -4.75
N TYR A 9 -1.75 -9.42 -4.80
CA TYR A 9 -2.35 -10.06 -3.63
C TYR A 9 -1.40 -11.13 -3.06
N SER A 10 -0.87 -11.98 -3.94
CA SER A 10 0.06 -13.05 -3.54
C SER A 10 1.35 -12.47 -2.95
N ALA A 11 1.88 -11.39 -3.53
CA ALA A 11 3.08 -10.74 -3.02
C ALA A 11 2.85 -10.15 -1.62
N ALA A 12 1.72 -9.47 -1.41
CA ALA A 12 1.36 -8.94 -0.10
C ALA A 12 1.17 -10.06 0.91
N LYS A 13 0.44 -11.11 0.53
CA LYS A 13 0.19 -12.24 1.41
C LYS A 13 1.48 -12.95 1.83
N ALA A 14 2.46 -13.01 0.96
CA ALA A 14 3.75 -13.67 1.23
C ALA A 14 4.53 -13.01 2.38
N VAL A 15 4.33 -11.70 2.62
CA VAL A 15 5.01 -10.96 3.69
C VAL A 15 4.10 -10.67 4.88
N LEU A 16 2.80 -10.99 4.78
CA LEU A 16 1.85 -10.84 5.87
C LEU A 16 2.21 -11.83 6.99
N ASP A 17 2.61 -11.30 8.13
CA ASP A 17 3.08 -12.11 9.26
C ASP A 17 2.96 -11.33 10.57
N PRO A 18 1.75 -11.28 11.17
CA PRO A 18 1.57 -10.59 12.45
C PRO A 18 2.48 -11.17 13.53
N ARG A 19 3.33 -10.33 14.13
CA ARG A 19 4.31 -10.78 15.11
C ARG A 19 4.78 -9.65 16.01
N LYS A 20 5.25 -10.03 17.18
CA LYS A 20 6.03 -9.15 18.06
C LYS A 20 7.49 -9.17 17.63
N ILE A 21 8.08 -8.00 17.50
CA ILE A 21 9.53 -7.84 17.33
C ILE A 21 10.19 -7.63 18.70
N SER A 22 9.50 -6.92 19.58
CA SER A 22 9.93 -6.68 20.96
C SER A 22 8.68 -6.45 21.82
N ASP A 23 8.84 -6.16 23.09
CA ASP A 23 7.71 -5.82 23.96
C ASP A 23 7.03 -4.51 23.57
N ILE A 24 7.67 -3.69 22.75
CA ILE A 24 7.19 -2.35 22.38
C ILE A 24 6.83 -2.28 20.89
N VAL A 25 7.31 -3.21 20.06
CA VAL A 25 7.14 -3.17 18.62
C VAL A 25 6.43 -4.42 18.10
N GLU A 26 5.36 -4.21 17.34
CA GLU A 26 4.66 -5.25 16.59
C GLU A 26 4.73 -4.91 15.10
N ALA A 27 4.70 -5.92 14.24
CA ALA A 27 4.76 -5.75 12.79
C ALA A 27 3.96 -6.82 12.07
N GLY A 28 3.67 -6.57 10.79
CA GLY A 28 3.18 -7.59 9.88
C GLY A 28 1.69 -7.88 9.92
N GLY A 29 0.89 -7.15 10.69
CA GLY A 29 -0.56 -7.33 10.73
C GLY A 29 -1.29 -6.83 9.50
N VAL A 30 -0.66 -5.93 8.73
CA VAL A 30 -1.11 -5.48 7.41
C VAL A 30 0.07 -5.58 6.48
N ALA A 31 -0.17 -6.04 5.26
CA ALA A 31 0.85 -6.10 4.21
C ALA A 31 0.33 -5.41 2.96
N ALA A 32 1.21 -4.74 2.25
CA ALA A 32 0.89 -4.05 1.01
C ALA A 32 1.81 -4.48 -0.12
N ALA A 33 1.29 -4.41 -1.33
CA ALA A 33 2.06 -4.52 -2.55
C ALA A 33 1.77 -3.32 -3.43
N ILE A 34 2.81 -2.77 -4.02
CA ILE A 34 2.75 -1.66 -4.95
C ILE A 34 3.33 -2.12 -6.27
N GLU A 35 2.60 -1.84 -7.36
CA GLU A 35 3.16 -1.95 -8.70
C GLU A 35 3.72 -0.59 -9.10
N ALA A 36 5.03 -0.54 -9.33
CA ALA A 36 5.69 0.66 -9.78
C ALA A 36 5.51 0.89 -11.28
N GLY A 37 5.92 2.04 -11.76
CA GLY A 37 5.84 2.41 -13.18
C GLY A 37 6.51 1.42 -14.12
N SER A 38 7.56 0.74 -13.67
CA SER A 38 8.26 -0.30 -14.44
C SER A 38 7.50 -1.62 -14.52
N GLY A 39 6.49 -1.81 -13.70
CA GLY A 39 5.80 -3.08 -13.53
C GLY A 39 6.36 -3.96 -12.41
N LYS A 40 7.46 -3.56 -11.77
CA LYS A 40 8.01 -4.29 -10.61
C LYS A 40 7.10 -4.09 -9.40
N LEU A 41 7.04 -5.13 -8.56
CA LEU A 41 6.28 -5.10 -7.32
C LEU A 41 7.20 -4.84 -6.13
N TYR A 42 6.74 -3.99 -5.23
CA TYR A 42 7.42 -3.69 -3.96
C TYR A 42 6.44 -3.92 -2.83
N THR A 43 6.91 -4.59 -1.79
CA THR A 43 6.07 -4.92 -0.64
C THR A 43 6.55 -4.20 0.61
N GLY A 44 5.65 -4.09 1.57
CA GLY A 44 5.93 -3.58 2.90
C GLY A 44 4.89 -4.07 3.87
N VAL A 45 5.23 -4.09 5.14
CA VAL A 45 4.31 -4.43 6.23
C VAL A 45 4.19 -3.25 7.19
N CYS A 46 3.10 -3.21 7.95
CA CYS A 46 2.95 -2.20 8.99
C CYS A 46 3.90 -2.48 10.16
N VAL A 47 4.32 -1.42 10.81
CA VAL A 47 5.10 -1.47 12.04
C VAL A 47 4.41 -0.57 13.05
N ASP A 48 4.08 -1.14 14.22
CA ASP A 48 3.38 -0.44 15.29
C ASP A 48 4.32 -0.28 16.48
N CYS A 49 4.56 0.95 16.88
CA CYS A 49 5.46 1.27 17.99
C CYS A 49 5.15 2.64 18.57
N ALA A 50 5.94 3.06 19.54
CA ALA A 50 5.74 4.31 20.25
C ALA A 50 6.30 5.52 19.48
N CYS A 51 6.02 6.72 19.97
CA CYS A 51 6.59 8.00 19.54
C CYS A 51 6.29 8.36 18.09
N THR A 52 5.15 7.92 17.56
CA THR A 52 4.74 8.15 16.17
C THR A 52 5.72 7.59 15.13
N LEU A 53 6.61 6.69 15.53
CA LEU A 53 7.60 6.08 14.63
C LEU A 53 7.00 4.98 13.75
N GLY A 54 5.82 4.47 14.10
CA GLY A 54 5.13 3.45 13.33
C GLY A 54 4.78 3.88 11.93
N ILE A 55 4.54 2.90 11.05
CA ILE A 55 4.24 3.17 9.65
C ILE A 55 3.21 2.19 9.12
N CYS A 56 2.33 2.66 8.23
CA CYS A 56 1.41 1.80 7.50
C CYS A 56 2.15 0.98 6.45
N ALA A 57 1.59 -0.18 6.12
CA ALA A 57 2.17 -1.09 5.13
C ALA A 57 2.38 -0.41 3.77
N GLU A 58 1.43 0.40 3.32
CA GLU A 58 1.50 1.06 2.01
C GLU A 58 2.67 2.07 1.96
N ARG A 59 2.89 2.83 3.05
CA ARG A 59 4.02 3.76 3.09
C ARG A 59 5.34 3.02 3.15
N ASN A 60 5.41 1.91 3.88
CA ASN A 60 6.62 1.10 3.94
C ASN A 60 6.95 0.51 2.56
N ALA A 61 5.94 0.00 1.85
CA ALA A 61 6.10 -0.47 0.47
C ALA A 61 6.57 0.66 -0.46
N SER A 62 6.02 1.86 -0.30
CA SER A 62 6.40 3.04 -1.08
C SER A 62 7.87 3.42 -0.85
N PHE A 63 8.33 3.35 0.40
CA PHE A 63 9.72 3.65 0.72
C PHE A 63 10.67 2.59 0.18
N ASN A 64 10.25 1.32 0.16
CA ASN A 64 11.00 0.25 -0.49
C ASN A 64 11.13 0.52 -1.99
N MET A 65 10.06 0.93 -2.64
CA MET A 65 10.07 1.34 -4.05
C MET A 65 11.08 2.46 -4.30
N ILE A 66 11.05 3.51 -3.48
CA ILE A 66 11.96 4.66 -3.60
C ILE A 66 13.41 4.22 -3.39
N THR A 67 13.66 3.38 -2.39
CA THR A 67 15.00 2.84 -2.14
C THR A 67 15.57 2.14 -3.37
N ASN A 68 14.71 1.53 -4.17
CA ASN A 68 15.09 0.83 -5.40
C ASN A 68 15.05 1.73 -6.65
N GLY A 69 14.95 3.04 -6.48
CA GLY A 69 15.13 4.01 -7.55
C GLY A 69 13.88 4.33 -8.35
N GLU A 70 12.71 3.87 -7.91
CA GLU A 70 11.44 4.17 -8.58
C GLU A 70 10.59 5.11 -7.74
N ASN A 71 9.78 5.93 -8.41
CA ASN A 71 8.98 6.95 -7.74
C ASN A 71 7.57 7.12 -8.34
N LYS A 72 7.15 6.22 -9.21
CA LYS A 72 5.79 6.25 -9.80
C LYS A 72 5.05 4.99 -9.42
N ILE A 73 3.80 5.16 -8.96
CA ILE A 73 2.93 4.08 -8.52
C ILE A 73 1.81 3.90 -9.55
N LYS A 74 1.60 2.67 -10.00
CA LYS A 74 0.47 2.33 -10.86
C LYS A 74 -0.71 1.78 -10.08
N ARG A 75 -0.45 0.83 -9.19
CA ARG A 75 -1.50 0.09 -8.45
C ARG A 75 -1.05 -0.19 -7.04
N VAL A 76 -2.02 -0.25 -6.14
CA VAL A 76 -1.78 -0.54 -4.71
C VAL A 76 -2.83 -1.51 -4.20
N ILE A 77 -2.40 -2.49 -3.42
CA ILE A 77 -3.27 -3.31 -2.58
C ILE A 77 -2.67 -3.43 -1.19
N ALA A 78 -3.50 -3.35 -0.17
CA ALA A 78 -3.12 -3.66 1.20
C ALA A 78 -4.11 -4.67 1.77
N ILE A 79 -3.61 -5.66 2.49
CA ILE A 79 -4.45 -6.70 3.10
C ILE A 79 -4.18 -6.78 4.59
N GLY A 80 -5.27 -6.97 5.35
CA GLY A 80 -5.18 -7.20 6.79
C GLY A 80 -4.89 -8.65 7.12
N SER A 81 -4.78 -8.95 8.42
CA SER A 81 -4.50 -10.30 8.91
C SER A 81 -5.60 -11.31 8.55
N ASP A 82 -6.80 -10.84 8.26
CA ASP A 82 -7.92 -11.66 7.77
C ASP A 82 -7.83 -11.95 6.26
N GLY A 83 -6.82 -11.43 5.57
CA GLY A 83 -6.62 -11.58 4.14
C GLY A 83 -7.51 -10.69 3.28
N LYS A 84 -8.26 -9.77 3.88
CA LYS A 84 -9.14 -8.86 3.13
C LYS A 84 -8.44 -7.57 2.77
N ALA A 85 -8.73 -7.07 1.56
CA ALA A 85 -8.22 -5.79 1.11
C ALA A 85 -8.78 -4.64 1.94
N MET A 86 -7.98 -3.59 2.10
CA MET A 86 -8.31 -2.41 2.89
C MET A 86 -8.07 -1.16 2.07
N SER A 87 -8.89 -0.15 2.32
CA SER A 87 -8.66 1.19 1.78
C SER A 87 -7.47 1.84 2.50
N PRO A 88 -6.59 2.59 1.80
CA PRO A 88 -5.46 3.25 2.45
C PRO A 88 -5.91 4.35 3.40
N CYS A 89 -5.18 4.53 4.50
CA CYS A 89 -5.45 5.59 5.46
C CYS A 89 -5.11 6.98 4.86
N GLY A 90 -5.50 8.04 5.55
CA GLY A 90 -5.27 9.40 5.08
C GLY A 90 -3.80 9.73 4.85
N ALA A 91 -2.89 9.27 5.74
CA ALA A 91 -1.46 9.51 5.59
C ALA A 91 -0.90 8.82 4.33
N CYS A 92 -1.37 7.61 4.04
CA CYS A 92 -0.95 6.88 2.83
C CYS A 92 -1.46 7.55 1.56
N ARG A 93 -2.71 8.03 1.57
CA ARG A 93 -3.28 8.79 0.45
C ARG A 93 -2.48 10.06 0.19
N GLU A 94 -2.14 10.78 1.25
CA GLU A 94 -1.36 12.02 1.17
C GLU A 94 0.02 11.76 0.57
N LEU A 95 0.72 10.72 1.04
CA LEU A 95 2.06 10.41 0.55
C LEU A 95 2.04 10.06 -0.94
N MET A 96 1.09 9.21 -1.36
CA MET A 96 0.96 8.83 -2.76
C MET A 96 0.67 10.04 -3.65
N ALA A 97 -0.16 10.96 -3.20
CA ALA A 97 -0.46 12.19 -3.93
C ALA A 97 0.78 13.07 -4.08
N GLN A 98 1.60 13.17 -3.03
CA GLN A 98 2.82 13.97 -3.06
C GLN A 98 3.91 13.38 -3.97
N PHE A 99 3.95 12.06 -4.16
CA PHE A 99 4.90 11.44 -5.10
C PHE A 99 4.63 11.84 -6.54
N MET A 100 3.37 12.02 -6.90
CA MET A 100 2.92 12.18 -8.28
C MET A 100 1.87 13.28 -8.37
N PRO A 101 2.21 14.54 -8.07
CA PRO A 101 1.20 15.59 -7.95
C PRO A 101 0.40 15.80 -9.23
N ASP A 102 0.96 15.48 -10.41
CA ASP A 102 0.26 15.64 -11.68
C ASP A 102 -0.52 14.39 -12.12
N GLU A 103 -0.23 13.22 -11.54
CA GLU A 103 -0.76 11.94 -12.01
C GLU A 103 -1.42 11.10 -10.91
N TYR A 104 -1.38 11.53 -9.64
CA TYR A 104 -1.82 10.67 -8.52
C TYR A 104 -3.26 10.20 -8.66
N ARG A 105 -4.12 10.97 -9.33
CA ARG A 105 -5.53 10.62 -9.49
C ARG A 105 -5.75 9.32 -10.23
N ASN A 106 -4.76 8.90 -11.03
CA ASN A 106 -4.85 7.68 -11.84
C ASN A 106 -4.35 6.42 -11.14
N ILE A 107 -3.78 6.53 -9.94
CA ILE A 107 -3.34 5.36 -9.17
C ILE A 107 -4.55 4.48 -8.87
N GLU A 108 -4.48 3.21 -9.26
CA GLU A 108 -5.54 2.24 -8.99
C GLU A 108 -5.34 1.59 -7.63
N ILE A 109 -6.42 1.46 -6.88
CA ILE A 109 -6.41 0.91 -5.54
C ILE A 109 -7.46 -0.17 -5.42
N MET A 110 -7.05 -1.38 -5.03
CA MET A 110 -7.94 -2.49 -4.77
C MET A 110 -8.50 -2.36 -3.35
N ILE A 111 -9.76 -2.07 -3.22
CA ILE A 111 -10.40 -1.91 -1.90
C ILE A 111 -11.25 -3.11 -1.48
N ASP A 112 -11.61 -3.98 -2.43
CA ASP A 112 -12.30 -5.24 -2.15
C ASP A 112 -11.85 -6.27 -3.17
N TYR A 113 -10.96 -7.17 -2.74
CA TYR A 113 -10.37 -8.16 -3.63
C TYR A 113 -11.38 -9.22 -4.05
N GLU A 114 -12.24 -9.68 -3.14
CA GLU A 114 -13.22 -10.74 -3.42
C GLU A 114 -14.26 -10.29 -4.44
N ASN A 115 -14.71 -9.04 -4.33
CA ASN A 115 -15.73 -8.47 -5.23
C ASN A 115 -15.10 -7.67 -6.38
N GLU A 116 -13.77 -7.70 -6.50
CA GLU A 116 -13.03 -7.03 -7.57
C GLU A 116 -13.34 -5.53 -7.66
N ARG A 117 -13.44 -4.87 -6.50
CA ARG A 117 -13.71 -3.45 -6.48
C ARG A 117 -12.43 -2.63 -6.47
N ILE A 118 -12.19 -1.97 -7.58
CA ILE A 118 -11.03 -1.12 -7.80
C ILE A 118 -11.51 0.33 -7.89
N VAL A 119 -10.84 1.22 -7.19
CA VAL A 119 -11.09 2.66 -7.27
C VAL A 119 -9.78 3.34 -7.62
N THR A 120 -9.82 4.65 -7.93
CA THR A 120 -8.60 5.42 -8.11
C THR A 120 -8.29 6.22 -6.87
N LEU A 121 -7.05 6.65 -6.71
CA LEU A 121 -6.69 7.57 -5.64
C LEU A 121 -7.49 8.88 -5.77
N GLY A 122 -7.78 9.33 -7.00
CA GLY A 122 -8.63 10.48 -7.23
C GLY A 122 -10.02 10.33 -6.62
N ASP A 123 -10.60 9.12 -6.67
CA ASP A 123 -11.89 8.82 -6.03
C ASP A 123 -11.82 8.97 -4.51
N LEU A 124 -10.66 8.62 -3.92
CA LEU A 124 -10.46 8.64 -2.47
C LEU A 124 -9.94 9.99 -1.94
N THR A 125 -9.61 10.90 -2.83
CA THR A 125 -9.08 12.23 -2.50
C THR A 125 -9.81 13.32 -3.28
N PRO A 126 -11.15 13.39 -3.15
CA PRO A 126 -11.91 14.42 -3.86
C PRO A 126 -11.50 15.82 -3.37
N GLU A 127 -11.34 16.75 -4.30
CA GLU A 127 -10.98 18.14 -3.97
C GLU A 127 -9.72 18.24 -3.11
N TRP A 128 -8.70 17.44 -3.45
CA TRP A 128 -7.44 17.44 -2.70
C TRP A 128 -6.70 18.77 -2.89
N TRP A 129 -5.85 19.11 -1.93
CA TRP A 129 -5.20 20.41 -1.85
C TRP A 129 -4.09 20.66 -2.89
N ILE A 130 -3.63 19.62 -3.60
CA ILE A 130 -2.63 19.71 -4.68
C ILE A 130 -3.20 19.36 -6.03
#